data_0b040eb10a5968d01e019daa74d8cd4e
#
_entry.id   0b040eb10a5968d01e019daa74d8cd4e
#
_cell.length_a   1.000
_cell.length_b   1.000
_cell.length_c   1.000
_cell.angle_alpha   90.00
_cell.angle_beta   90.00
_cell.angle_gamma   90.00
#
_symmetry.space_group_name_H-M   'P 1'
#
loop_
_entity.id
_entity.type
_entity.pdbx_description
1 polymer ?
#
loop_
_entity_poly.entity_id
_entity_poly.type
_entity_poly.pdbx_seq_one_letter_code
_entity_poly.pdbx_strand_id
1 'polypeptide(L)'
;MKLSSILTVDDDDGDLFICSYTIRKFDPDITVLKAYNGREALDILHTSMPDAIILDINMPIMNGFEFLEHYAREFERHAPVVAMLTSSHLAADRERAMHYDFVKSYFEKPLTVENLRIMATLLDGV
;
A
#
# COMPACT_ATOMS: atom_id res chain seq x y z
N MET A 1 -2.88 13.70 -11.02
CA MET A 1 -2.15 13.87 -9.74
C MET A 1 -0.83 13.11 -9.81
N LYS A 2 0.23 13.71 -9.33
CA LYS A 2 1.56 13.07 -9.35
C LYS A 2 1.77 12.21 -8.11
N LEU A 3 2.40 11.04 -8.28
CA LEU A 3 2.77 10.16 -7.18
C LEU A 3 3.95 10.75 -6.42
N SER A 4 3.70 11.40 -5.28
CA SER A 4 4.69 12.12 -4.49
C SER A 4 4.97 11.52 -3.12
N SER A 5 4.06 10.71 -2.58
CA SER A 5 4.23 10.08 -1.28
C SER A 5 3.58 8.70 -1.25
N ILE A 6 4.28 7.75 -0.64
CA ILE A 6 3.82 6.35 -0.52
C ILE A 6 4.03 5.88 0.91
N LEU A 7 3.00 5.29 1.49
CA LEU A 7 3.10 4.55 2.76
C LEU A 7 3.28 3.07 2.43
N THR A 8 4.38 2.47 2.89
CA THR A 8 4.63 1.02 2.75
C THR A 8 4.35 0.33 4.08
N VAL A 9 3.55 -0.72 4.04
CA VAL A 9 3.10 -1.45 5.23
C VAL A 9 3.46 -2.91 5.10
N ASP A 10 4.43 -3.37 5.90
CA ASP A 10 4.95 -4.74 5.88
C ASP A 10 5.72 -4.98 7.19
N ASP A 11 5.62 -6.16 7.77
CA ASP A 11 6.31 -6.47 9.01
C ASP A 11 7.77 -6.92 8.81
N ASP A 12 8.18 -7.14 7.56
CA ASP A 12 9.52 -7.59 7.23
C ASP A 12 10.41 -6.44 6.78
N ASP A 13 11.50 -6.18 7.51
CA ASP A 13 12.47 -5.13 7.18
C ASP A 13 13.06 -5.28 5.78
N GLY A 14 13.32 -6.53 5.36
CA GLY A 14 13.85 -6.82 4.04
C GLY A 14 12.90 -6.39 2.93
N ASP A 15 11.63 -6.70 3.10
CA ASP A 15 10.60 -6.32 2.13
C ASP A 15 10.43 -4.80 2.08
N LEU A 16 10.45 -4.14 3.24
CA LEU A 16 10.39 -2.67 3.30
C LEU A 16 11.61 -2.04 2.62
N PHE A 17 12.79 -2.63 2.81
CA PHE A 17 14.02 -2.17 2.14
C PHE A 17 13.88 -2.28 0.62
N ILE A 18 13.40 -3.42 0.12
CA ILE A 18 13.20 -3.64 -1.32
C ILE A 18 12.21 -2.61 -1.87
N CYS A 19 11.11 -2.35 -1.16
CA CYS A 19 10.14 -1.34 -1.55
C CYS A 19 10.78 0.04 -1.65
N SER A 20 11.52 0.45 -0.62
CA SER A 20 12.17 1.77 -0.60
C SER A 20 13.19 1.91 -1.72
N TYR A 21 13.99 0.88 -1.94
CA TYR A 21 14.99 0.86 -3.02
C TYR A 21 14.32 0.99 -4.40
N THR A 22 13.27 0.20 -4.63
CA THR A 22 12.55 0.20 -5.91
C THR A 22 11.85 1.53 -6.16
N ILE A 23 11.23 2.10 -5.13
CA ILE A 23 10.58 3.41 -5.22
C ILE A 23 11.60 4.49 -5.57
N ARG A 24 12.75 4.50 -4.89
CA ARG A 24 13.81 5.48 -5.16
C ARG A 24 14.36 5.34 -6.58
N LYS A 25 14.47 4.11 -7.06
CA LYS A 25 14.91 3.85 -8.43
C LYS A 25 13.92 4.37 -9.44
N PHE A 26 12.63 4.28 -9.14
CA PHE A 26 11.56 4.79 -10.00
C PHE A 26 11.53 6.33 -9.99
N ASP A 27 11.54 6.94 -8.80
CA ASP A 27 11.54 8.40 -8.63
C ASP A 27 12.13 8.73 -7.24
N PRO A 28 13.34 9.31 -7.19
CA PRO A 28 13.99 9.62 -5.91
C PRO A 28 13.30 10.73 -5.12
N ASP A 29 12.39 11.48 -5.72
CA ASP A 29 11.68 12.57 -5.05
C ASP A 29 10.45 12.09 -4.28
N ILE A 30 10.04 10.83 -4.42
CA ILE A 30 8.91 10.29 -3.68
C ILE A 30 9.27 10.14 -2.20
N THR A 31 8.42 10.69 -1.33
CA THR A 31 8.53 10.48 0.11
C THR A 31 7.97 9.11 0.48
N VAL A 32 8.76 8.31 1.20
CA VAL A 32 8.36 6.97 1.63
C VAL A 32 8.16 6.97 3.14
N LEU A 33 6.95 6.61 3.56
CA LEU A 33 6.62 6.37 4.95
C LEU A 33 6.53 4.86 5.17
N LYS A 34 6.84 4.39 6.37
CA LYS A 34 6.89 2.96 6.70
C LYS A 34 6.03 2.65 7.91
N ALA A 35 5.34 1.53 7.87
CA ALA A 35 4.63 0.96 9.00
C ALA A 35 4.87 -0.55 9.02
N TYR A 36 4.94 -1.13 10.21
CA TYR A 36 5.26 -2.55 10.39
C TYR A 36 4.02 -3.43 10.56
N ASN A 37 2.85 -2.83 10.68
CA ASN A 37 1.58 -3.53 10.78
C ASN A 37 0.43 -2.56 10.51
N GLY A 38 -0.78 -3.09 10.46
CA GLY A 38 -1.96 -2.27 10.16
C GLY A 38 -2.23 -1.20 11.22
N ARG A 39 -1.92 -1.47 12.48
CA ARG A 39 -2.14 -0.51 13.56
C ARG A 39 -1.26 0.72 13.40
N GLU A 40 0.03 0.51 13.14
CA GLU A 40 0.96 1.61 12.89
C GLU A 40 0.55 2.41 11.66
N ALA A 41 0.07 1.72 10.61
CA ALA A 41 -0.39 2.38 9.40
C ALA A 41 -1.58 3.31 9.70
N LEU A 42 -2.56 2.86 10.48
CA LEU A 42 -3.69 3.70 10.87
C LEU A 42 -3.23 4.93 11.66
N ASP A 43 -2.28 4.74 12.58
CA ASP A 43 -1.74 5.85 13.37
C ASP A 43 -1.08 6.91 12.48
N ILE A 44 -0.30 6.50 11.50
CA ILE A 44 0.32 7.40 10.53
C ILE A 44 -0.75 8.13 9.72
N LEU A 45 -1.79 7.44 9.30
CA LEU A 45 -2.84 8.01 8.46
C LEU A 45 -3.72 9.03 9.16
N HIS A 46 -3.69 9.08 10.51
CA HIS A 46 -4.37 10.15 11.24
C HIS A 46 -3.69 11.52 11.05
N THR A 47 -2.41 11.55 10.72
CA THR A 47 -1.64 12.78 10.57
C THR A 47 -1.07 12.99 9.17
N SER A 48 -1.17 12.01 8.28
CA SER A 48 -0.58 12.06 6.94
C SER A 48 -1.56 11.46 5.93
N MET A 49 -1.59 12.05 4.73
CA MET A 49 -2.39 11.52 3.63
C MET A 49 -1.45 11.22 2.46
N PRO A 50 -0.92 9.99 2.36
CA PRO A 50 -0.09 9.64 1.21
C PRO A 50 -0.93 9.52 -0.07
N ASP A 51 -0.27 9.67 -1.21
CA ASP A 51 -0.93 9.47 -2.51
C ASP A 51 -1.25 8.00 -2.75
N ALA A 52 -0.45 7.11 -2.20
CA ALA A 52 -0.63 5.68 -2.35
C ALA A 52 -0.21 4.93 -1.09
N ILE A 53 -0.80 3.76 -0.91
CA ILE A 53 -0.44 2.82 0.15
C ILE A 53 -0.09 1.50 -0.51
N ILE A 54 1.06 0.93 -0.14
CA ILE A 54 1.46 -0.43 -0.53
C ILE A 54 1.33 -1.29 0.72
N LEU A 55 0.47 -2.30 0.66
CA LEU A 55 0.01 -3.03 1.84
C LEU A 55 0.19 -4.54 1.69
N ASP A 56 0.87 -5.17 2.63
CA ASP A 56 0.92 -6.62 2.74
C ASP A 56 -0.30 -7.16 3.52
N ILE A 57 -0.59 -8.44 3.36
CA ILE A 57 -1.71 -9.11 4.03
C ILE A 57 -1.27 -9.66 5.39
N ASN A 58 -0.19 -10.44 5.42
CA ASN A 58 0.20 -11.21 6.62
C ASN A 58 1.14 -10.42 7.52
N MET A 59 0.60 -9.82 8.57
CA MET A 59 1.34 -9.03 9.54
C MET A 59 0.80 -9.31 10.95
N PRO A 60 1.65 -9.21 11.99
CA PRO A 60 1.18 -9.35 13.37
C PRO A 60 0.36 -8.13 13.81
N ILE A 61 -0.29 -8.24 14.95
CA ILE A 61 -1.06 -7.19 15.63
C ILE A 61 -2.32 -6.81 14.84
N MET A 62 -2.16 -6.33 13.61
CA MET A 62 -3.26 -6.04 12.69
C MET A 62 -2.80 -6.37 11.27
N ASN A 63 -3.43 -7.36 10.65
CA ASN A 63 -3.10 -7.79 9.29
C ASN A 63 -3.70 -6.83 8.24
N GLY A 64 -3.39 -7.10 6.97
CA GLY A 64 -3.84 -6.23 5.88
C GLY A 64 -5.35 -6.16 5.74
N PHE A 65 -6.06 -7.27 5.92
CA PHE A 65 -7.53 -7.28 5.82
C PHE A 65 -8.18 -6.52 6.97
N GLU A 66 -7.66 -6.69 8.18
CA GLU A 66 -8.14 -5.94 9.34
C GLU A 66 -7.88 -4.44 9.14
N PHE A 67 -6.70 -4.09 8.61
CA PHE A 67 -6.40 -2.69 8.26
C PHE A 67 -7.43 -2.13 7.27
N LEU A 68 -7.72 -2.86 6.19
CA LEU A 68 -8.67 -2.40 5.17
C LEU A 68 -10.05 -2.15 5.77
N GLU A 69 -10.51 -3.04 6.65
CA GLU A 69 -11.80 -2.88 7.32
C GLU A 69 -11.84 -1.61 8.18
N HIS A 70 -10.81 -1.40 9.00
CA HIS A 70 -10.71 -0.21 9.85
C HIS A 70 -10.58 1.07 9.00
N TYR A 71 -9.75 1.03 7.98
CA TYR A 71 -9.52 2.17 7.11
C TYR A 71 -10.79 2.59 6.38
N ALA A 72 -11.54 1.62 5.85
CA ALA A 72 -12.80 1.89 5.18
C ALA A 72 -13.85 2.48 6.12
N ARG A 73 -13.94 1.97 7.36
CA ARG A 73 -14.98 2.35 8.31
C ARG A 73 -14.66 3.63 9.07
N GLU A 74 -13.39 3.82 9.45
CA GLU A 74 -13.01 4.88 10.39
C GLU A 74 -12.53 6.16 9.72
N PHE A 75 -12.21 6.13 8.43
CA PHE A 75 -11.69 7.27 7.69
C PHE A 75 -12.68 7.70 6.60
N GLU A 76 -12.98 9.00 6.56
CA GLU A 76 -13.86 9.56 5.52
C GLU A 76 -13.12 9.65 4.18
N ARG A 77 -11.82 9.89 4.23
CA ARG A 77 -10.99 10.01 3.03
C ARG A 77 -9.96 8.90 3.00
N HIS A 78 -9.73 8.36 1.82
CA HIS A 78 -8.75 7.31 1.60
C HIS A 78 -7.73 7.75 0.56
N ALA A 79 -6.52 7.21 0.67
CA ALA A 79 -5.50 7.41 -0.38
C ALA A 79 -6.10 7.00 -1.72
N PRO A 80 -5.85 7.78 -2.79
CA PRO A 80 -6.43 7.47 -4.11
C PRO A 80 -6.09 6.08 -4.64
N VAL A 81 -4.92 5.55 -4.28
CA VAL A 81 -4.48 4.23 -4.73
C VAL A 81 -3.97 3.42 -3.55
N VAL A 82 -4.63 2.33 -3.23
CA VAL A 82 -4.11 1.30 -2.34
C VAL A 82 -3.78 0.09 -3.20
N ALA A 83 -2.53 -0.35 -3.15
CA ALA A 83 -2.05 -1.51 -3.88
C ALA A 83 -1.65 -2.59 -2.86
N MET A 84 -2.19 -3.79 -3.03
CA MET A 84 -1.75 -4.93 -2.25
C MET A 84 -0.41 -5.41 -2.82
N LEU A 85 0.52 -5.77 -1.95
CA LEU A 85 1.81 -6.36 -2.33
C LEU A 85 2.07 -7.53 -1.41
N THR A 86 1.91 -8.74 -1.92
CA THR A 86 1.88 -9.93 -1.08
C THR A 86 2.47 -11.13 -1.79
N SER A 87 2.85 -12.14 -1.02
CA SER A 87 3.24 -13.45 -1.54
C SER A 87 2.04 -14.40 -1.66
N SER A 88 0.85 -13.98 -1.26
CA SER A 88 -0.35 -14.81 -1.37
C SER A 88 -0.81 -14.96 -2.82
N HIS A 89 -1.04 -16.19 -3.23
CA HIS A 89 -1.58 -16.54 -4.56
C HIS A 89 -3.04 -16.97 -4.51
N LEU A 90 -3.70 -16.84 -3.35
CA LEU A 90 -5.08 -17.28 -3.18
C LEU A 90 -6.05 -16.31 -3.85
N ALA A 91 -6.88 -16.84 -4.74
CA ALA A 91 -7.90 -16.04 -5.42
C ALA A 91 -8.86 -15.39 -4.42
N ALA A 92 -9.18 -16.09 -3.33
CA ALA A 92 -10.05 -15.56 -2.29
C ALA A 92 -9.46 -14.32 -1.61
N ASP A 93 -8.15 -14.29 -1.40
CA ASP A 93 -7.46 -13.13 -0.80
C ASP A 93 -7.52 -11.93 -1.75
N ARG A 94 -7.30 -12.16 -3.03
CA ARG A 94 -7.41 -11.11 -4.04
C ARG A 94 -8.83 -10.55 -4.10
N GLU A 95 -9.83 -11.39 -4.17
CA GLU A 95 -11.23 -10.97 -4.21
C GLU A 95 -11.61 -10.18 -2.97
N ARG A 96 -11.18 -10.63 -1.80
CA ARG A 96 -11.45 -9.97 -0.54
C ARG A 96 -10.84 -8.56 -0.49
N ALA A 97 -9.59 -8.42 -0.94
CA ALA A 97 -8.91 -7.12 -0.97
C ALA A 97 -9.56 -6.18 -1.98
N MET A 98 -9.85 -6.68 -3.19
CA MET A 98 -10.40 -5.87 -4.27
C MET A 98 -11.86 -5.48 -4.06
N HIS A 99 -12.49 -5.99 -3.02
CA HIS A 99 -13.84 -5.57 -2.63
C HIS A 99 -13.91 -4.08 -2.25
N TYR A 100 -12.82 -3.52 -1.76
CA TYR A 100 -12.76 -2.10 -1.38
C TYR A 100 -12.46 -1.24 -2.60
N ASP A 101 -13.25 -0.18 -2.80
CA ASP A 101 -13.14 0.70 -3.97
C ASP A 101 -11.76 1.37 -4.08
N PHE A 102 -11.12 1.68 -2.96
CA PHE A 102 -9.81 2.32 -2.97
C PHE A 102 -8.65 1.35 -3.21
N VAL A 103 -8.89 0.05 -3.16
CA VAL A 103 -7.87 -0.95 -3.53
C VAL A 103 -7.89 -1.09 -5.04
N LYS A 104 -6.84 -0.60 -5.69
CA LYS A 104 -6.77 -0.49 -7.15
C LYS A 104 -5.93 -1.56 -7.83
N SER A 105 -5.03 -2.20 -7.07
CA SER A 105 -4.12 -3.20 -7.64
C SER A 105 -3.78 -4.27 -6.63
N TYR A 106 -3.41 -5.43 -7.15
CA TYR A 106 -2.97 -6.58 -6.37
C TYR A 106 -1.69 -7.11 -7.02
N PHE A 107 -0.55 -6.86 -6.39
CA PHE A 107 0.76 -7.22 -6.92
C PHE A 107 1.39 -8.35 -6.11
N GLU A 108 2.20 -9.16 -6.79
CA GLU A 108 3.00 -10.20 -6.18
C GLU A 108 4.38 -9.63 -5.81
N LYS A 109 4.88 -9.99 -4.63
CA LYS A 109 6.23 -9.61 -4.21
C LYS A 109 7.29 -10.22 -5.14
N PRO A 110 8.41 -9.53 -5.38
CA PRO A 110 8.79 -8.20 -4.87
C PRO A 110 8.18 -7.06 -5.69
N LEU A 111 8.15 -5.88 -5.10
CA LEU A 111 7.71 -4.67 -5.81
C LEU A 111 8.65 -4.38 -6.98
N THR A 112 8.08 -4.01 -8.12
CA THR A 112 8.82 -3.70 -9.33
C THR A 112 8.57 -2.26 -9.78
N VAL A 113 9.48 -1.73 -10.61
CA VAL A 113 9.28 -0.41 -11.22
C VAL A 113 8.01 -0.40 -12.08
N GLU A 114 7.70 -1.51 -12.74
CA GLU A 114 6.48 -1.63 -13.53
C GLU A 114 5.22 -1.51 -12.67
N ASN A 115 5.22 -2.10 -11.47
CA ASN A 115 4.11 -1.93 -10.52
C ASN A 115 3.92 -0.44 -10.18
N LEU A 116 5.02 0.29 -9.99
CA LEU A 116 4.96 1.72 -9.68
C LEU A 116 4.44 2.54 -10.87
N ARG A 117 4.78 2.16 -12.10
CA ARG A 117 4.20 2.80 -13.30
C ARG A 117 2.69 2.62 -13.35
N ILE A 118 2.22 1.42 -13.05
CA ILE A 118 0.79 1.13 -13.00
C ILE A 118 0.11 2.01 -11.94
N MET A 119 0.70 2.11 -10.75
CA MET A 119 0.16 2.94 -9.67
C MET A 119 0.11 4.42 -10.07
N ALA A 120 1.19 4.92 -10.68
CA ALA A 120 1.25 6.31 -11.14
C ALA A 120 0.18 6.58 -12.20
N THR A 121 -0.04 5.65 -13.12
CA THR A 121 -1.07 5.75 -14.15
C THR A 121 -2.47 5.79 -13.54
N LEU A 122 -2.72 4.94 -12.55
CA LEU A 122 -4.01 4.93 -11.82
C LEU A 122 -4.23 6.25 -11.09
N LEU A 123 -3.19 6.81 -10.51
CA LEU A 123 -3.27 8.09 -9.80
C LEU A 123 -3.56 9.25 -10.75
N ASP A 124 -3.01 9.21 -11.97
CA ASP A 124 -3.27 10.23 -13.00
C ASP A 124 -4.75 10.26 -13.45
N GLY A 125 -5.46 9.15 -13.29
CA GLY A 125 -6.87 9.05 -13.62
C GLY A 125 -7.81 9.60 -12.55
N VAL A 126 -7.26 10.08 -11.45
CA VAL A 126 -8.04 10.59 -10.31
C VAL A 126 -8.35 12.07 -10.45
#